data_21b000935a5741de46d596eeb8e5f8f1
#
_entry.id   21b000935a5741de46d596eeb8e5f8f1
#
_cell.length_a   1.000
_cell.length_b   1.000
_cell.length_c   1.000
_cell.angle_alpha   90.00
_cell.angle_beta   90.00
_cell.angle_gamma   90.00
#
_symmetry.space_group_name_H-M   'P 1'
#
loop_
_entity.id
_entity.type
_entity.pdbx_description
1 polymer ?
#
loop_
_entity_poly.entity_id
_entity_poly.type
_entity_poly.pdbx_seq_one_letter_code
_entity_poly.pdbx_strand_id
1 'polypeptide(L)'
;MEKIKAFLTALVLFLCIAAGVHFYTEKRVENKDTGMGTWTDEAKYASAKTMQKSMDENTLLVMGSSELQHQKKTPYNPANLFAGQDMNLMMVGAGYYQSLYHATLLSAMEEELQNRKAVLILAPQWFRKSGVRPEAYASRFSEENFLEMLGNQKISSDLKEYIVKRTKKLLSVDPATKERVKQYEARYLKGEKDLRADFMSDCYQAFLREKNRSNIALRLLAHDLFSRTPKDLLGGEGEPSFRSLREQAAEDGKAAWGGNPFYVSKKYYENHIVKVMDEVENEGINTGYSVSPEFEDFECFLKVCREAEITPLIVIAPVNGYWYDFIGFPADAREDYYSQVRALCEKYGAETADFSDREYEEFFMEDTVHIGWKGWVDVCEAMYRYAKGE
;
A
#
# COMPACT_ATOMS: atom_id res chain seq x y z
N MET A 1 -6.92 -33.76 -43.17
CA MET A 1 -7.12 -34.57 -41.93
C MET A 1 -5.90 -34.44 -40.97
N GLU A 2 -4.67 -34.58 -41.42
CA GLU A 2 -3.48 -34.50 -40.56
C GLU A 2 -3.31 -33.15 -39.88
N LYS A 3 -3.51 -32.03 -40.58
CA LYS A 3 -3.44 -30.67 -39.99
C LYS A 3 -4.47 -30.46 -38.86
N ILE A 4 -5.68 -31.02 -39.02
CA ILE A 4 -6.72 -30.93 -37.99
C ILE A 4 -6.33 -31.79 -36.78
N LYS A 5 -5.80 -33.00 -36.97
CA LYS A 5 -5.31 -33.84 -35.90
C LYS A 5 -4.14 -33.18 -35.14
N ALA A 6 -3.17 -32.61 -35.86
CA ALA A 6 -2.07 -31.90 -35.28
C ALA A 6 -2.54 -30.67 -34.46
N PHE A 7 -3.50 -29.91 -34.98
CA PHE A 7 -4.11 -28.79 -34.26
C PHE A 7 -4.82 -29.24 -32.98
N LEU A 8 -5.66 -30.30 -33.08
CA LEU A 8 -6.36 -30.85 -31.91
C LEU A 8 -5.40 -31.39 -30.86
N THR A 9 -4.31 -32.09 -31.27
CA THR A 9 -3.29 -32.56 -30.37
C THR A 9 -2.57 -31.40 -29.66
N ALA A 10 -2.18 -30.37 -30.41
CA ALA A 10 -1.57 -29.17 -29.85
C ALA A 10 -2.50 -28.45 -28.86
N LEU A 11 -3.79 -28.34 -29.21
CA LEU A 11 -4.80 -27.75 -28.33
C LEU A 11 -4.97 -28.54 -27.04
N VAL A 12 -5.04 -29.88 -27.09
CA VAL A 12 -5.16 -30.73 -25.91
C VAL A 12 -3.90 -30.58 -25.03
N LEU A 13 -2.70 -30.62 -25.63
CA LEU A 13 -1.45 -30.41 -24.88
C LEU A 13 -1.43 -29.03 -24.23
N PHE A 14 -1.83 -27.99 -24.94
CA PHE A 14 -1.93 -26.63 -24.39
C PHE A 14 -2.89 -26.59 -23.19
N LEU A 15 -4.08 -27.18 -23.32
CA LEU A 15 -5.06 -27.21 -22.23
C LEU A 15 -4.54 -28.00 -21.01
N CYS A 16 -3.83 -29.12 -21.21
CA CYS A 16 -3.21 -29.88 -20.14
C CYS A 16 -2.13 -29.08 -19.43
N ILE A 17 -1.27 -28.38 -20.17
CA ILE A 17 -0.24 -27.52 -19.60
C ILE A 17 -0.88 -26.36 -18.84
N ALA A 18 -1.89 -25.69 -19.42
CA ALA A 18 -2.60 -24.58 -18.79
C ALA A 18 -3.27 -25.04 -17.47
N ALA A 19 -3.93 -26.20 -17.47
CA ALA A 19 -4.50 -26.78 -16.26
C ALA A 19 -3.42 -27.11 -15.22
N GLY A 20 -2.30 -27.68 -15.62
CA GLY A 20 -1.17 -27.98 -14.73
C GLY A 20 -0.61 -26.70 -14.09
N VAL A 21 -0.41 -25.63 -14.88
CA VAL A 21 0.02 -24.31 -14.38
C VAL A 21 -1.02 -23.73 -13.43
N HIS A 22 -2.30 -23.80 -13.78
CA HIS A 22 -3.39 -23.32 -12.96
C HIS A 22 -3.37 -23.96 -11.55
N PHE A 23 -3.41 -25.30 -11.46
CA PHE A 23 -3.42 -26.01 -10.18
C PHE A 23 -2.13 -25.80 -9.39
N TYR A 24 -0.98 -25.78 -10.05
CA TYR A 24 0.30 -25.54 -9.40
C TYR A 24 0.33 -24.12 -8.77
N THR A 25 -0.04 -23.10 -9.53
CA THR A 25 0.00 -21.70 -9.05
C THR A 25 -1.03 -21.44 -7.97
N GLU A 26 -2.22 -22.04 -8.08
CA GLU A 26 -3.26 -21.95 -7.05
C GLU A 26 -2.76 -22.54 -5.71
N LYS A 27 -2.28 -23.78 -5.73
CA LYS A 27 -1.73 -24.43 -4.54
C LYS A 27 -0.54 -23.65 -3.96
N ARG A 28 0.27 -23.03 -4.82
CA ARG A 28 1.46 -22.29 -4.38
C ARG A 28 1.11 -21.01 -3.62
N VAL A 29 0.09 -20.28 -4.05
CA VAL A 29 -0.34 -19.02 -3.39
C VAL A 29 -1.21 -19.26 -2.15
N GLU A 30 -1.83 -20.42 -2.01
CA GLU A 30 -2.58 -20.83 -0.81
C GLU A 30 -1.69 -21.19 0.36
N ASN A 31 -0.41 -21.45 0.12
CA ASN A 31 0.54 -21.76 1.19
C ASN A 31 0.82 -20.50 2.02
N LYS A 32 0.39 -20.48 3.29
CA LYS A 32 0.56 -19.37 4.23
C LYS A 32 2.01 -19.16 4.66
N ASP A 33 2.86 -20.16 4.54
CA ASP A 33 4.28 -20.11 4.96
C ASP A 33 5.21 -19.47 3.91
N THR A 34 4.66 -18.73 2.95
CA THR A 34 5.45 -18.18 1.83
C THR A 34 6.18 -16.88 2.15
N GLY A 35 5.93 -16.27 3.29
CA GLY A 35 6.40 -14.90 3.58
C GLY A 35 5.77 -13.83 2.68
N MET A 36 4.73 -14.18 1.88
CA MET A 36 4.07 -13.25 0.97
C MET A 36 3.53 -12.01 1.70
N GLY A 37 3.10 -12.17 2.94
CA GLY A 37 2.55 -11.07 3.73
C GLY A 37 3.51 -9.89 3.88
N THR A 38 4.76 -10.14 4.18
CA THR A 38 5.79 -9.12 4.39
C THR A 38 6.54 -8.71 3.12
N TRP A 39 6.32 -9.43 2.04
CA TRP A 39 6.96 -9.16 0.77
C TRP A 39 6.37 -7.91 0.09
N THR A 40 7.20 -6.92 -0.22
CA THR A 40 6.79 -5.65 -0.83
C THR A 40 7.12 -5.63 -2.33
N ASP A 41 6.45 -6.48 -3.11
CA ASP A 41 6.57 -6.54 -4.57
C ASP A 41 5.25 -6.13 -5.22
N GLU A 42 5.32 -5.26 -6.22
CA GLU A 42 4.14 -4.71 -6.89
C GLU A 42 3.29 -5.76 -7.61
N ALA A 43 3.89 -6.88 -8.02
CA ALA A 43 3.15 -7.98 -8.62
C ALA A 43 2.09 -8.56 -7.66
N LYS A 44 2.41 -8.59 -6.35
CA LYS A 44 1.47 -9.01 -5.30
C LYS A 44 0.22 -8.13 -5.27
N TYR A 45 0.41 -6.82 -5.38
CA TYR A 45 -0.65 -5.83 -5.24
C TYR A 45 -1.65 -5.81 -6.41
N ALA A 46 -1.31 -6.48 -7.51
CA ALA A 46 -2.19 -6.55 -8.67
C ALA A 46 -3.41 -7.47 -8.47
N SER A 47 -3.42 -8.34 -7.44
CA SER A 47 -4.49 -9.29 -7.19
C SER A 47 -4.86 -9.38 -5.71
N ALA A 48 -5.89 -8.65 -5.30
CA ALA A 48 -6.49 -8.73 -3.97
C ALA A 48 -6.90 -10.17 -3.64
N LYS A 49 -7.56 -10.85 -4.57
CA LYS A 49 -8.01 -12.25 -4.41
C LYS A 49 -6.86 -13.23 -4.15
N THR A 50 -5.69 -13.00 -4.75
CA THR A 50 -4.51 -13.84 -4.48
C THR A 50 -3.91 -13.56 -3.11
N MET A 51 -3.83 -12.28 -2.71
CA MET A 51 -3.35 -11.92 -1.37
C MET A 51 -4.22 -12.51 -0.25
N GLN A 52 -5.53 -12.45 -0.40
CA GLN A 52 -6.49 -12.98 0.57
C GLN A 52 -6.25 -14.45 0.90
N LYS A 53 -5.87 -15.27 -0.09
CA LYS A 53 -5.63 -16.72 0.09
C LYS A 53 -4.52 -17.04 1.10
N SER A 54 -3.62 -16.09 1.36
CA SER A 54 -2.54 -16.23 2.37
C SER A 54 -2.83 -15.48 3.67
N MET A 55 -4.02 -14.92 3.84
CA MET A 55 -4.45 -14.25 5.07
C MET A 55 -5.29 -15.18 5.96
N ASP A 56 -5.29 -14.89 7.26
CA ASP A 56 -6.10 -15.54 8.29
C ASP A 56 -6.62 -14.51 9.30
N GLU A 57 -7.29 -14.96 10.35
CA GLU A 57 -7.83 -14.12 11.42
C GLU A 57 -6.78 -13.33 12.19
N ASN A 58 -5.51 -13.76 12.17
CA ASN A 58 -4.40 -13.10 12.84
C ASN A 58 -3.63 -12.16 11.90
N THR A 59 -4.05 -12.06 10.63
CA THR A 59 -3.35 -11.25 9.64
C THR A 59 -3.81 -9.81 9.65
N LEU A 60 -2.92 -8.87 10.01
CA LEU A 60 -3.16 -7.44 9.93
C LEU A 60 -2.82 -6.91 8.53
N LEU A 61 -3.80 -6.29 7.85
CA LEU A 61 -3.56 -5.60 6.59
C LEU A 61 -2.91 -4.24 6.86
N VAL A 62 -1.69 -4.04 6.35
CA VAL A 62 -0.92 -2.79 6.51
C VAL A 62 -0.72 -2.14 5.15
N MET A 63 -1.35 -1.01 4.96
CA MET A 63 -1.33 -0.24 3.71
C MET A 63 -0.51 1.03 3.89
N GLY A 64 0.22 1.40 2.84
CA GLY A 64 1.04 2.60 2.81
C GLY A 64 1.62 2.83 1.43
N SER A 65 2.71 3.58 1.33
CA SER A 65 3.40 3.87 0.08
C SER A 65 4.87 3.47 0.14
N SER A 66 5.78 4.38 -0.24
CA SER A 66 7.23 4.09 -0.28
C SER A 66 7.85 3.83 1.08
N GLU A 67 7.26 4.31 2.19
CA GLU A 67 7.74 4.04 3.54
C GLU A 67 7.87 2.53 3.83
N LEU A 68 6.96 1.70 3.33
CA LEU A 68 7.05 0.24 3.47
C LEU A 68 8.25 -0.40 2.72
N GLN A 69 8.89 0.36 1.84
CA GLN A 69 10.09 -0.08 1.11
C GLN A 69 11.39 0.41 1.75
N HIS A 70 11.30 1.26 2.79
CA HIS A 70 12.44 1.78 3.55
C HIS A 70 12.77 0.93 4.78
N GLN A 71 13.97 1.06 5.31
CA GLN A 71 14.44 0.39 6.54
C GLN A 71 14.26 -1.15 6.57
N LYS A 72 14.11 -1.83 5.42
CA LYS A 72 13.81 -3.28 5.32
C LYS A 72 14.81 -4.20 6.03
N LYS A 73 16.01 -3.72 6.27
CA LYS A 73 17.09 -4.51 6.91
C LYS A 73 17.25 -4.20 8.39
N THR A 74 16.46 -3.29 8.92
CA THR A 74 16.51 -2.94 10.34
C THR A 74 15.59 -3.84 11.15
N PRO A 75 15.87 -4.04 12.45
CA PRO A 75 14.96 -4.76 13.33
C PRO A 75 13.63 -4.04 13.55
N TYR A 76 13.57 -2.75 13.22
CA TYR A 76 12.42 -1.87 13.45
C TYR A 76 11.38 -1.94 12.33
N ASN A 77 11.75 -2.41 11.13
CA ASN A 77 10.78 -2.59 10.06
C ASN A 77 9.69 -3.59 10.50
N PRO A 78 8.39 -3.31 10.24
CA PRO A 78 7.30 -4.18 10.68
C PRO A 78 7.49 -5.66 10.30
N ALA A 79 8.00 -5.92 9.09
CA ALA A 79 8.25 -7.28 8.62
C ALA A 79 9.25 -8.06 9.50
N ASN A 80 10.21 -7.37 10.11
CA ASN A 80 11.24 -7.96 10.95
C ASN A 80 10.82 -7.97 12.43
N LEU A 81 10.21 -6.88 12.90
CA LEU A 81 9.79 -6.73 14.29
C LEU A 81 8.70 -7.75 14.65
N PHE A 82 7.76 -7.99 13.74
CA PHE A 82 6.67 -8.94 13.99
C PHE A 82 6.98 -10.37 13.51
N ALA A 83 8.17 -10.62 12.96
CA ALA A 83 8.58 -11.98 12.61
C ALA A 83 8.63 -12.86 13.87
N GLY A 84 7.88 -13.97 13.88
CA GLY A 84 7.78 -14.88 15.02
C GLY A 84 6.82 -14.44 16.13
N GLN A 85 6.12 -13.32 15.98
CA GLN A 85 5.03 -12.93 16.87
C GLN A 85 3.73 -13.67 16.51
N ASP A 86 2.78 -13.69 17.45
CA ASP A 86 1.41 -14.19 17.23
C ASP A 86 0.56 -13.16 16.45
N MET A 87 1.12 -12.68 15.36
CA MET A 87 0.47 -11.73 14.44
C MET A 87 1.14 -11.82 13.06
N ASN A 88 0.35 -12.05 12.05
CA ASN A 88 0.80 -12.01 10.66
C ASN A 88 0.56 -10.62 10.05
N LEU A 89 1.37 -10.23 9.07
CA LEU A 89 1.17 -9.00 8.31
C LEU A 89 0.84 -9.31 6.85
N MET A 90 -0.04 -8.50 6.26
CA MET A 90 -0.17 -8.34 4.82
C MET A 90 0.17 -6.90 4.46
N MET A 91 1.43 -6.65 4.09
CA MET A 91 1.94 -5.31 3.78
C MET A 91 1.69 -4.97 2.31
N VAL A 92 1.06 -3.83 2.05
CA VAL A 92 0.74 -3.34 0.70
C VAL A 92 1.17 -1.89 0.55
N GLY A 93 2.25 -1.65 -0.18
CA GLY A 93 2.72 -0.29 -0.43
C GLY A 93 4.04 -0.22 -1.17
N ALA A 94 4.10 0.71 -2.09
CA ALA A 94 5.26 1.14 -2.83
C ALA A 94 5.02 2.59 -3.28
N GLY A 95 6.02 3.26 -3.80
CA GLY A 95 5.87 4.64 -4.23
C GLY A 95 4.63 4.88 -5.10
N TYR A 96 3.85 5.90 -4.74
CA TYR A 96 2.60 6.32 -5.40
C TYR A 96 1.35 5.44 -5.16
N TYR A 97 1.41 4.44 -4.28
CA TYR A 97 0.20 3.85 -3.74
C TYR A 97 -0.38 4.82 -2.70
N GLN A 98 -1.53 5.42 -3.01
CA GLN A 98 -2.19 6.44 -2.19
C GLN A 98 -3.65 6.05 -1.92
N SER A 99 -4.43 6.93 -1.29
CA SER A 99 -5.74 6.60 -0.72
C SER A 99 -6.73 5.99 -1.73
N LEU A 100 -6.81 6.50 -2.97
CA LEU A 100 -7.71 5.94 -3.99
C LEU A 100 -7.37 4.49 -4.34
N TYR A 101 -6.06 4.18 -4.44
CA TYR A 101 -5.62 2.81 -4.69
C TYR A 101 -6.03 1.91 -3.52
N HIS A 102 -5.78 2.34 -2.28
CA HIS A 102 -6.10 1.57 -1.09
C HIS A 102 -7.60 1.40 -0.89
N ALA A 103 -8.42 2.41 -1.22
CA ALA A 103 -9.87 2.28 -1.24
C ALA A 103 -10.35 1.20 -2.24
N THR A 104 -9.78 1.21 -3.44
CA THR A 104 -10.08 0.19 -4.48
C THR A 104 -9.66 -1.20 -4.04
N LEU A 105 -8.44 -1.34 -3.50
CA LEU A 105 -7.91 -2.62 -3.01
C LEU A 105 -8.76 -3.16 -1.85
N LEU A 106 -9.04 -2.33 -0.84
CA LEU A 106 -9.83 -2.73 0.32
C LEU A 106 -11.24 -3.18 -0.08
N SER A 107 -11.86 -2.45 -1.01
CA SER A 107 -13.16 -2.83 -1.58
C SER A 107 -13.12 -4.15 -2.35
N ALA A 108 -11.97 -4.51 -2.92
CA ALA A 108 -11.80 -5.76 -3.67
C ALA A 108 -11.54 -6.98 -2.77
N MET A 109 -11.09 -6.76 -1.51
CA MET A 109 -10.71 -7.84 -0.59
C MET A 109 -11.52 -7.90 0.71
N GLU A 110 -12.46 -6.99 0.91
CA GLU A 110 -13.20 -6.80 2.14
C GLU A 110 -13.89 -8.08 2.65
N GLU A 111 -14.49 -8.87 1.76
CA GLU A 111 -15.25 -10.09 2.12
C GLU A 111 -14.40 -11.10 2.92
N GLU A 112 -13.10 -11.12 2.69
CA GLU A 112 -12.16 -12.09 3.25
C GLU A 112 -11.39 -11.56 4.48
N LEU A 113 -11.56 -10.28 4.84
CA LEU A 113 -10.95 -9.69 6.02
C LEU A 113 -11.66 -10.16 7.30
N GLN A 114 -11.16 -11.26 7.87
CA GLN A 114 -11.83 -11.94 8.99
C GLN A 114 -11.79 -11.13 10.29
N ASN A 115 -10.68 -10.43 10.57
CA ASN A 115 -10.52 -9.64 11.80
C ASN A 115 -11.05 -8.20 11.70
N ARG A 116 -11.51 -7.76 10.52
CA ARG A 116 -12.01 -6.40 10.27
C ARG A 116 -11.05 -5.29 10.71
N LYS A 117 -9.73 -5.56 10.66
CA LYS A 117 -8.67 -4.62 11.02
C LYS A 117 -7.81 -4.27 9.81
N ALA A 118 -7.52 -2.99 9.65
CA ALA A 118 -6.64 -2.48 8.61
C ALA A 118 -5.87 -1.25 9.12
N VAL A 119 -4.64 -1.10 8.70
CA VAL A 119 -3.78 0.06 9.00
C VAL A 119 -3.54 0.82 7.69
N LEU A 120 -3.64 2.14 7.73
CA LEU A 120 -3.19 3.00 6.64
C LEU A 120 -2.17 4.00 7.17
N ILE A 121 -0.95 3.97 6.64
CA ILE A 121 0.10 4.94 6.94
C ILE A 121 -0.04 6.09 5.95
N LEU A 122 -0.45 7.26 6.44
CA LEU A 122 -0.58 8.49 5.66
C LEU A 122 0.71 9.31 5.74
N ALA A 123 1.21 9.69 4.59
CA ALA A 123 2.38 10.55 4.49
C ALA A 123 1.98 11.93 3.91
N PRO A 124 2.40 13.05 4.54
CA PRO A 124 1.96 14.40 4.15
C PRO A 124 2.19 14.74 2.68
N GLN A 125 3.25 14.24 2.07
CA GLN A 125 3.58 14.48 0.66
C GLN A 125 2.55 13.92 -0.34
N TRP A 126 1.61 13.07 0.08
CA TRP A 126 0.50 12.63 -0.78
C TRP A 126 -0.47 13.79 -1.06
N PHE A 127 -0.59 14.71 -0.10
CA PHE A 127 -1.56 15.82 -0.11
C PHE A 127 -1.06 17.06 -0.86
N ARG A 128 -0.12 16.88 -1.77
CA ARG A 128 0.26 17.95 -2.70
C ARG A 128 -0.96 18.42 -3.50
N LYS A 129 -0.98 19.69 -3.88
CA LYS A 129 -2.09 20.33 -4.64
C LYS A 129 -2.49 19.54 -5.89
N SER A 130 -1.57 18.86 -6.54
CA SER A 130 -1.86 18.03 -7.71
C SER A 130 -2.47 16.66 -7.35
N GLY A 131 -2.33 16.19 -6.10
CA GLY A 131 -2.56 14.80 -5.71
C GLY A 131 -1.61 13.84 -6.42
N VAL A 132 -2.01 12.58 -6.59
CA VAL A 132 -1.26 11.59 -7.36
C VAL A 132 -1.21 11.97 -8.84
N ARG A 133 -0.03 11.83 -9.47
CA ARG A 133 0.14 12.11 -10.90
C ARG A 133 -0.50 11.01 -11.75
N PRO A 134 -1.12 11.37 -12.90
CA PRO A 134 -1.75 10.40 -13.81
C PRO A 134 -0.83 9.24 -14.22
N GLU A 135 0.44 9.52 -14.56
CA GLU A 135 1.42 8.51 -14.98
C GLU A 135 1.72 7.54 -13.84
N ALA A 136 1.87 8.09 -12.63
CA ALA A 136 2.13 7.29 -11.44
C ALA A 136 0.94 6.40 -11.09
N TYR A 137 -0.28 6.94 -11.12
CA TYR A 137 -1.48 6.15 -10.89
C TYR A 137 -1.66 5.05 -11.95
N ALA A 138 -1.52 5.38 -13.23
CA ALA A 138 -1.67 4.43 -14.33
C ALA A 138 -0.68 3.25 -14.20
N SER A 139 0.56 3.52 -13.76
CA SER A 139 1.56 2.47 -13.54
C SER A 139 1.25 1.54 -12.36
N ARG A 140 0.39 1.97 -11.42
CA ARG A 140 -0.02 1.22 -10.21
C ARG A 140 -1.42 0.63 -10.32
N PHE A 141 -2.20 1.05 -11.32
CA PHE A 141 -3.58 0.63 -11.49
C PHE A 141 -3.69 -0.87 -11.68
N SER A 142 -4.49 -1.53 -10.84
CA SER A 142 -4.86 -2.94 -11.01
C SER A 142 -6.27 -3.04 -11.56
N GLU A 143 -6.38 -3.49 -12.79
CA GLU A 143 -7.66 -3.71 -13.44
C GLU A 143 -8.44 -4.89 -12.83
N GLU A 144 -7.74 -5.90 -12.29
CA GLU A 144 -8.36 -7.00 -11.54
C GLU A 144 -9.02 -6.48 -10.26
N ASN A 145 -8.27 -5.75 -9.41
CA ASN A 145 -8.81 -5.20 -8.16
C ASN A 145 -9.98 -4.24 -8.44
N PHE A 146 -9.89 -3.47 -9.52
CA PHE A 146 -10.96 -2.56 -9.92
C PHE A 146 -12.25 -3.31 -10.30
N LEU A 147 -12.16 -4.42 -11.01
CA LEU A 147 -13.30 -5.26 -11.36
C LEU A 147 -13.89 -5.96 -10.14
N GLU A 148 -13.05 -6.47 -9.23
CA GLU A 148 -13.51 -7.06 -7.96
C GLU A 148 -14.25 -6.01 -7.11
N MET A 149 -13.73 -4.79 -6.99
CA MET A 149 -14.40 -3.68 -6.31
C MET A 149 -15.78 -3.38 -6.93
N LEU A 150 -15.88 -3.33 -8.25
CA LEU A 150 -17.17 -3.12 -8.93
C LEU A 150 -18.17 -4.24 -8.65
N GLY A 151 -17.69 -5.48 -8.54
CA GLY A 151 -18.50 -6.66 -8.22
C GLY A 151 -18.97 -6.75 -6.77
N ASN A 152 -18.29 -6.08 -5.83
CA ASN A 152 -18.61 -6.18 -4.41
C ASN A 152 -19.96 -5.50 -4.08
N GLN A 153 -20.93 -6.29 -3.56
CA GLN A 153 -22.29 -5.81 -3.29
C GLN A 153 -22.40 -4.98 -1.98
N LYS A 154 -21.42 -5.05 -1.08
CA LYS A 154 -21.41 -4.27 0.16
C LYS A 154 -21.03 -2.80 -0.08
N ILE A 155 -20.23 -2.54 -1.12
CA ILE A 155 -19.81 -1.18 -1.45
C ILE A 155 -20.91 -0.49 -2.26
N SER A 156 -21.36 0.66 -1.79
CA SER A 156 -22.44 1.44 -2.39
C SER A 156 -22.12 1.91 -3.81
N SER A 157 -23.17 2.13 -4.60
CA SER A 157 -23.04 2.69 -5.95
C SER A 157 -22.36 4.05 -5.95
N ASP A 158 -22.64 4.90 -4.97
CA ASP A 158 -22.06 6.25 -4.86
C ASP A 158 -20.53 6.20 -4.70
N LEU A 159 -20.01 5.28 -3.87
CA LEU A 159 -18.57 5.09 -3.72
C LEU A 159 -17.93 4.53 -4.99
N LYS A 160 -18.57 3.54 -5.61
CA LYS A 160 -18.11 3.00 -6.89
C LYS A 160 -18.07 4.08 -7.98
N GLU A 161 -19.10 4.93 -8.06
CA GLU A 161 -19.14 6.04 -9.01
C GLU A 161 -18.01 7.05 -8.77
N TYR A 162 -17.73 7.39 -7.51
CA TYR A 162 -16.60 8.24 -7.16
C TYR A 162 -15.27 7.62 -7.64
N ILE A 163 -15.01 6.35 -7.27
CA ILE A 163 -13.78 5.63 -7.65
C ILE A 163 -13.65 5.56 -9.19
N VAL A 164 -14.72 5.22 -9.90
CA VAL A 164 -14.73 5.17 -11.37
C VAL A 164 -14.43 6.53 -11.99
N LYS A 165 -15.10 7.58 -11.53
CA LYS A 165 -14.90 8.95 -12.02
C LYS A 165 -13.45 9.41 -11.81
N ARG A 166 -12.92 9.16 -10.62
CA ARG A 166 -11.56 9.54 -10.24
C ARG A 166 -10.53 8.75 -11.06
N THR A 167 -10.71 7.42 -11.19
CA THR A 167 -9.89 6.53 -12.01
C THR A 167 -9.86 6.96 -13.47
N LYS A 168 -11.01 7.27 -14.08
CA LYS A 168 -11.06 7.77 -15.48
C LYS A 168 -10.28 9.08 -15.67
N LYS A 169 -10.28 9.96 -14.66
CA LYS A 169 -9.47 11.19 -14.69
C LYS A 169 -7.98 10.88 -14.66
N LEU A 170 -7.56 9.98 -13.77
CA LEU A 170 -6.16 9.60 -13.60
C LEU A 170 -5.61 8.71 -14.74
N LEU A 171 -6.47 7.94 -15.40
CA LEU A 171 -6.11 7.17 -16.60
C LEU A 171 -6.14 8.02 -17.89
N SER A 172 -6.05 9.34 -17.80
CA SER A 172 -5.98 10.22 -18.99
C SER A 172 -4.77 9.93 -19.88
N VAL A 173 -3.71 9.39 -19.32
CA VAL A 173 -2.44 9.03 -19.99
C VAL A 173 -2.43 7.60 -20.57
N ASP A 174 -3.44 6.78 -20.24
CA ASP A 174 -3.66 5.43 -20.78
C ASP A 174 -5.08 5.30 -21.37
N PRO A 175 -5.27 5.76 -22.62
CA PRO A 175 -6.59 5.74 -23.25
C PRO A 175 -7.19 4.34 -23.41
N ALA A 176 -6.35 3.31 -23.58
CA ALA A 176 -6.82 1.95 -23.78
C ALA A 176 -7.44 1.38 -22.50
N THR A 177 -6.76 1.52 -21.36
CA THR A 177 -7.29 1.10 -20.06
C THR A 177 -8.47 1.96 -19.64
N LYS A 178 -8.42 3.28 -19.91
CA LYS A 178 -9.56 4.18 -19.65
C LYS A 178 -10.82 3.77 -20.42
N GLU A 179 -10.69 3.31 -21.66
CA GLU A 179 -11.84 2.85 -22.44
C GLU A 179 -12.45 1.56 -21.88
N ARG A 180 -11.62 0.61 -21.41
CA ARG A 180 -12.14 -0.58 -20.71
C ARG A 180 -12.85 -0.20 -19.40
N VAL A 181 -12.31 0.74 -18.64
CA VAL A 181 -12.97 1.24 -17.42
C VAL A 181 -14.35 1.84 -17.71
N LYS A 182 -14.54 2.54 -18.85
CA LYS A 182 -15.88 3.02 -19.26
C LYS A 182 -16.83 1.86 -19.59
N GLN A 183 -16.34 0.79 -20.23
CA GLN A 183 -17.15 -0.40 -20.50
C GLN A 183 -17.57 -1.10 -19.19
N TYR A 184 -16.66 -1.17 -18.20
CA TYR A 184 -17.00 -1.69 -16.87
C TYR A 184 -18.02 -0.81 -16.15
N GLU A 185 -17.88 0.52 -16.20
CA GLU A 185 -18.89 1.47 -15.68
C GLU A 185 -20.27 1.23 -16.32
N ALA A 186 -20.34 1.10 -17.64
CA ALA A 186 -21.59 0.84 -18.36
C ALA A 186 -22.25 -0.45 -17.87
N ARG A 187 -21.49 -1.53 -17.75
CA ARG A 187 -21.98 -2.83 -17.30
C ARG A 187 -22.39 -2.85 -15.84
N TYR A 188 -21.48 -2.45 -14.93
CA TYR A 188 -21.65 -2.67 -13.49
C TYR A 188 -22.46 -1.57 -12.78
N LEU A 189 -22.39 -0.33 -13.24
CA LEU A 189 -23.09 0.79 -12.62
C LEU A 189 -24.35 1.23 -13.36
N LYS A 190 -24.33 1.19 -14.70
CA LYS A 190 -25.49 1.62 -15.50
C LYS A 190 -26.40 0.47 -15.91
N GLY A 191 -25.97 -0.77 -15.69
CA GLY A 191 -26.75 -1.97 -16.05
C GLY A 191 -26.94 -2.17 -17.57
N GLU A 192 -26.09 -1.55 -18.38
CA GLU A 192 -26.09 -1.72 -19.83
C GLU A 192 -25.68 -3.16 -20.17
N LYS A 193 -26.42 -3.81 -21.07
CA LYS A 193 -26.18 -5.20 -21.46
C LYS A 193 -25.74 -5.27 -22.91
N ASP A 194 -24.55 -5.81 -23.13
CA ASP A 194 -24.02 -6.22 -24.41
C ASP A 194 -23.41 -7.61 -24.26
N LEU A 195 -24.17 -8.65 -24.69
CA LEU A 195 -23.76 -10.05 -24.50
C LEU A 195 -22.36 -10.35 -25.02
N ARG A 196 -21.96 -9.74 -26.15
CA ARG A 196 -20.63 -9.95 -26.72
C ARG A 196 -19.56 -9.24 -25.92
N ALA A 197 -19.76 -7.97 -25.56
CA ALA A 197 -18.83 -7.20 -24.74
C ALA A 197 -18.72 -7.80 -23.33
N ASP A 198 -19.83 -8.24 -22.74
CA ASP A 198 -19.87 -8.90 -21.44
C ASP A 198 -19.07 -10.20 -21.44
N PHE A 199 -19.30 -11.08 -22.46
CA PHE A 199 -18.54 -12.33 -22.59
C PHE A 199 -17.03 -12.07 -22.76
N MET A 200 -16.65 -11.12 -23.59
CA MET A 200 -15.23 -10.74 -23.77
C MET A 200 -14.61 -10.18 -22.50
N SER A 201 -15.37 -9.39 -21.76
CA SER A 201 -14.94 -8.84 -20.45
C SER A 201 -14.72 -9.97 -19.43
N ASP A 202 -15.63 -10.95 -19.35
CA ASP A 202 -15.50 -12.10 -18.44
C ASP A 202 -14.28 -12.97 -18.79
N CYS A 203 -14.06 -13.24 -20.08
CA CYS A 203 -12.85 -13.93 -20.54
C CYS A 203 -11.57 -13.17 -20.18
N TYR A 204 -11.59 -11.84 -20.35
CA TYR A 204 -10.45 -11.00 -20.02
C TYR A 204 -10.21 -10.93 -18.52
N GLN A 205 -11.25 -10.85 -17.70
CA GLN A 205 -11.14 -10.90 -16.25
C GLN A 205 -10.55 -12.25 -15.77
N ALA A 206 -11.01 -13.37 -16.33
CA ALA A 206 -10.44 -14.68 -16.05
C ALA A 206 -8.95 -14.76 -16.43
N PHE A 207 -8.58 -14.20 -17.58
CA PHE A 207 -7.18 -14.09 -18.01
C PHE A 207 -6.35 -13.24 -17.03
N LEU A 208 -6.86 -12.08 -16.57
CA LEU A 208 -6.15 -11.22 -15.62
C LEU A 208 -5.89 -11.94 -14.30
N ARG A 209 -6.89 -12.63 -13.75
CA ARG A 209 -6.75 -13.43 -12.52
C ARG A 209 -5.68 -14.51 -12.68
N GLU A 210 -5.71 -15.26 -13.77
CA GLU A 210 -4.74 -16.31 -14.05
C GLU A 210 -3.31 -15.76 -14.22
N LYS A 211 -3.18 -14.70 -15.02
CA LYS A 211 -1.91 -13.99 -15.25
C LYS A 211 -1.30 -13.46 -13.93
N ASN A 212 -2.09 -12.76 -13.13
CA ASN A 212 -1.60 -12.15 -11.90
C ASN A 212 -1.24 -13.21 -10.86
N ARG A 213 -2.09 -14.23 -10.66
CA ARG A 213 -1.79 -15.37 -9.80
C ARG A 213 -0.51 -16.09 -10.22
N SER A 214 -0.35 -16.38 -11.50
CA SER A 214 0.84 -17.03 -12.04
C SER A 214 2.10 -16.18 -11.85
N ASN A 215 2.01 -14.87 -12.05
CA ASN A 215 3.12 -13.95 -11.80
C ASN A 215 3.52 -13.94 -10.31
N ILE A 216 2.56 -13.89 -9.40
CA ILE A 216 2.80 -13.97 -7.96
C ILE A 216 3.47 -15.32 -7.60
N ALA A 217 2.92 -16.44 -8.08
CA ALA A 217 3.46 -17.76 -7.80
C ALA A 217 4.91 -17.93 -8.29
N LEU A 218 5.22 -17.43 -9.49
CA LEU A 218 6.60 -17.46 -10.02
C LEU A 218 7.55 -16.58 -9.21
N ARG A 219 7.11 -15.43 -8.73
CA ARG A 219 7.95 -14.57 -7.89
C ARG A 219 8.14 -15.13 -6.50
N LEU A 220 7.14 -15.79 -5.92
CA LEU A 220 7.28 -16.54 -4.68
C LEU A 220 8.30 -17.66 -4.84
N LEU A 221 8.27 -18.40 -5.96
CA LEU A 221 9.26 -19.43 -6.25
C LEU A 221 10.67 -18.84 -6.35
N ALA A 222 10.82 -17.70 -7.04
CA ALA A 222 12.10 -17.00 -7.12
C ALA A 222 12.55 -16.50 -5.74
N HIS A 223 11.64 -15.98 -4.92
CA HIS A 223 11.94 -15.59 -3.55
C HIS A 223 12.46 -16.75 -2.72
N ASP A 224 11.82 -17.91 -2.73
CA ASP A 224 12.25 -19.10 -1.98
C ASP A 224 13.63 -19.60 -2.44
N LEU A 225 13.93 -19.50 -3.74
CA LEU A 225 15.20 -19.96 -4.29
C LEU A 225 16.38 -19.01 -4.00
N PHE A 226 16.11 -17.71 -3.91
CA PHE A 226 17.15 -16.68 -3.89
C PHE A 226 17.16 -15.81 -2.64
N SER A 227 16.08 -15.78 -1.85
CA SER A 227 16.08 -15.03 -0.60
C SER A 227 16.70 -15.85 0.52
N ARG A 228 17.85 -15.39 0.96
CA ARG A 228 18.38 -15.79 2.26
C ARG A 228 17.65 -14.95 3.32
N THR A 229 16.57 -15.47 3.88
CA THR A 229 15.98 -14.87 5.07
C THR A 229 17.04 -14.93 6.17
N PRO A 230 17.49 -13.82 6.73
CA PRO A 230 18.35 -13.87 7.90
C PRO A 230 17.56 -14.54 9.03
N LYS A 231 18.03 -15.70 9.49
CA LYS A 231 17.41 -16.46 10.60
C LYS A 231 17.47 -15.73 11.94
N ASP A 232 18.16 -14.61 12.00
CA ASP A 232 18.47 -13.85 13.21
C ASP A 232 17.71 -12.50 13.30
N LEU A 233 16.67 -12.29 12.50
CA LEU A 233 15.83 -11.09 12.62
C LEU A 233 14.90 -11.29 13.81
N LEU A 234 15.14 -10.58 14.79
CA LEU A 234 14.71 -10.19 16.13
C LEU A 234 13.24 -10.42 16.56
N GLY A 235 12.44 -11.18 15.86
CA GLY A 235 11.18 -11.70 16.35
C GLY A 235 11.45 -12.74 17.44
N GLY A 236 11.63 -12.32 18.68
CA GLY A 236 11.66 -13.21 19.83
C GLY A 236 10.26 -13.70 20.14
N GLU A 237 10.14 -14.88 20.76
CA GLU A 237 8.90 -15.31 21.39
C GLU A 237 8.54 -14.32 22.52
N GLY A 238 7.32 -13.80 22.55
CA GLY A 238 6.81 -12.90 23.58
C GLY A 238 6.60 -11.45 23.11
N GLU A 239 6.04 -10.63 23.99
CA GLU A 239 5.74 -9.23 23.71
C GLU A 239 7.02 -8.43 23.44
N PRO A 240 7.08 -7.63 22.35
CA PRO A 240 8.24 -6.78 22.06
C PRO A 240 8.47 -5.74 23.14
N SER A 241 9.70 -5.60 23.60
CA SER A 241 10.07 -4.48 24.50
C SER A 241 10.24 -3.20 23.67
N PHE A 242 9.15 -2.49 23.36
CA PHE A 242 9.20 -1.25 22.59
C PHE A 242 10.10 -0.18 23.21
N ARG A 243 10.22 -0.13 24.55
CA ARG A 243 11.16 0.76 25.23
C ARG A 243 12.61 0.45 24.84
N SER A 244 13.02 -0.80 24.93
CA SER A 244 14.39 -1.22 24.59
C SER A 244 14.68 -1.03 23.10
N LEU A 245 13.69 -1.35 22.25
CA LEU A 245 13.80 -1.13 20.80
C LEU A 245 13.96 0.35 20.46
N ARG A 246 13.26 1.25 21.16
CA ARG A 246 13.37 2.71 20.95
C ARG A 246 14.74 3.25 21.39
N GLU A 247 15.29 2.75 22.49
CA GLU A 247 16.65 3.10 22.95
C GLU A 247 17.69 2.67 21.90
N GLN A 248 17.60 1.44 21.41
CA GLN A 248 18.49 0.94 20.36
C GLN A 248 18.30 1.69 19.03
N ALA A 249 17.07 1.97 18.63
CA ALA A 249 16.76 2.73 17.42
C ALA A 249 17.37 4.13 17.44
N ALA A 250 17.42 4.78 18.62
CA ALA A 250 18.08 6.06 18.78
C ALA A 250 19.60 5.96 18.56
N GLU A 251 20.25 4.92 19.09
CA GLU A 251 21.70 4.69 18.89
C GLU A 251 22.02 4.35 17.42
N ASP A 252 21.22 3.53 16.78
CA ASP A 252 21.39 3.18 15.36
C ASP A 252 21.16 4.39 14.45
N GLY A 253 20.14 5.21 14.74
CA GLY A 253 19.89 6.46 14.05
C GLY A 253 21.06 7.43 14.19
N LYS A 254 21.60 7.59 15.40
CA LYS A 254 22.77 8.41 15.69
C LYS A 254 24.02 7.91 14.95
N ALA A 255 24.22 6.60 14.90
CA ALA A 255 25.33 6.00 14.14
C ALA A 255 25.22 6.24 12.63
N ALA A 256 24.00 6.27 12.10
CA ALA A 256 23.74 6.50 10.68
C ALA A 256 23.74 7.99 10.28
N TRP A 257 23.59 8.92 11.20
CA TRP A 257 23.34 10.34 10.98
C TRP A 257 24.53 11.12 10.38
N GLY A 258 25.75 10.91 10.90
CA GLY A 258 26.96 11.59 10.40
C GLY A 258 27.03 13.11 10.65
N GLY A 259 26.22 13.67 11.55
CA GLY A 259 26.31 15.07 12.03
C GLY A 259 25.64 16.12 11.14
N ASN A 260 24.70 15.75 10.24
CA ASN A 260 23.99 16.72 9.40
C ASN A 260 22.86 17.45 10.16
N PRO A 261 22.45 18.67 9.72
CA PRO A 261 21.51 19.50 10.46
C PRO A 261 20.06 19.00 10.45
N PHE A 262 19.73 17.97 9.66
CA PHE A 262 18.38 17.48 9.48
C PHE A 262 18.11 16.13 10.15
N TYR A 263 19.09 15.57 10.88
CA TYR A 263 19.00 14.26 11.55
C TYR A 263 18.59 13.09 10.64
N VAL A 264 18.86 13.22 9.35
CA VAL A 264 18.65 12.17 8.35
C VAL A 264 19.89 11.29 8.19
N SER A 265 19.76 10.15 7.50
CA SER A 265 20.93 9.30 7.26
C SER A 265 22.02 10.04 6.48
N LYS A 266 23.29 9.86 6.87
CA LYS A 266 24.46 10.46 6.20
C LYS A 266 24.44 10.19 4.71
N LYS A 267 24.15 8.95 4.33
CA LYS A 267 24.09 8.54 2.92
C LYS A 267 23.05 9.35 2.13
N TYR A 268 21.86 9.55 2.70
CA TYR A 268 20.82 10.35 2.05
C TYR A 268 21.23 11.81 1.96
N TYR A 269 21.76 12.38 3.05
CA TYR A 269 22.24 13.76 3.10
C TYR A 269 23.26 14.04 2.00
N GLU A 270 24.34 13.22 1.91
CA GLU A 270 25.42 13.41 0.91
C GLU A 270 24.96 13.19 -0.54
N ASN A 271 24.03 12.23 -0.76
CA ASN A 271 23.63 11.88 -2.11
C ASN A 271 22.50 12.76 -2.68
N HIS A 272 21.63 13.29 -1.81
CA HIS A 272 20.41 13.96 -2.23
C HIS A 272 20.30 15.40 -1.75
N ILE A 273 20.63 15.69 -0.47
CA ILE A 273 20.41 17.02 0.11
C ILE A 273 21.50 17.99 -0.29
N VAL A 274 22.78 17.66 -0.05
CA VAL A 274 23.92 18.55 -0.32
C VAL A 274 23.91 19.13 -1.73
N LYS A 275 23.43 18.35 -2.70
CA LYS A 275 23.40 18.73 -4.11
C LYS A 275 22.38 19.80 -4.48
N VAL A 276 21.36 19.96 -3.63
CA VAL A 276 20.21 20.82 -3.93
C VAL A 276 19.99 21.91 -2.87
N MET A 277 20.76 21.92 -1.78
CA MET A 277 20.54 22.85 -0.65
C MET A 277 20.43 24.30 -1.09
N ASP A 278 21.38 24.79 -1.91
CA ASP A 278 21.39 26.18 -2.37
C ASP A 278 20.20 26.53 -3.28
N GLU A 279 19.60 25.52 -3.94
CA GLU A 279 18.49 25.69 -4.87
C GLU A 279 17.13 25.63 -4.17
N VAL A 280 17.01 24.93 -3.03
CA VAL A 280 15.72 24.67 -2.38
C VAL A 280 15.50 25.46 -1.10
N GLU A 281 16.50 26.19 -0.62
CA GLU A 281 16.36 27.04 0.57
C GLU A 281 15.25 28.07 0.35
N ASN A 282 14.24 28.08 1.22
CA ASN A 282 13.06 28.95 1.17
C ASN A 282 12.16 28.79 -0.08
N GLU A 283 12.34 27.80 -0.94
CA GLU A 283 11.46 27.56 -2.11
C GLU A 283 10.06 27.04 -1.71
N GLY A 284 9.89 26.58 -0.47
CA GLY A 284 8.63 26.06 0.06
C GLY A 284 7.64 27.09 0.57
N ILE A 285 7.98 28.38 0.63
CA ILE A 285 7.20 29.45 1.28
C ILE A 285 5.75 29.56 0.76
N ASN A 286 5.51 29.28 -0.52
CA ASN A 286 4.20 29.34 -1.16
C ASN A 286 3.58 27.95 -1.36
N THR A 287 4.06 26.92 -0.67
CA THR A 287 3.55 25.56 -0.78
C THR A 287 2.68 25.21 0.41
N GLY A 288 1.86 24.17 0.27
CA GLY A 288 1.01 23.67 1.33
C GLY A 288 0.37 22.35 0.95
N TYR A 289 -0.18 21.70 1.95
CA TYR A 289 -0.90 20.43 1.81
C TYR A 289 -2.40 20.57 2.11
N SER A 290 -2.89 21.78 2.40
CA SER A 290 -4.29 22.03 2.79
C SER A 290 -5.32 21.90 1.67
N VAL A 291 -4.88 21.95 0.41
CA VAL A 291 -5.73 21.83 -0.77
C VAL A 291 -5.22 20.74 -1.69
N SER A 292 -5.86 19.59 -1.65
CA SER A 292 -5.49 18.43 -2.46
C SER A 292 -6.69 17.56 -2.76
N PRO A 293 -6.79 16.97 -3.97
CA PRO A 293 -7.78 15.93 -4.26
C PRO A 293 -7.57 14.67 -3.43
N GLU A 294 -6.43 14.51 -2.77
CA GLU A 294 -6.14 13.36 -1.91
C GLU A 294 -7.01 13.34 -0.65
N PHE A 295 -7.52 14.51 -0.18
CA PHE A 295 -8.50 14.53 0.92
C PHE A 295 -9.81 13.82 0.55
N GLU A 296 -10.31 14.04 -0.69
CA GLU A 296 -11.50 13.33 -1.18
C GLU A 296 -11.20 11.84 -1.39
N ASP A 297 -10.01 11.49 -1.89
CA ASP A 297 -9.56 10.11 -2.07
C ASP A 297 -9.40 9.40 -0.70
N PHE A 298 -8.88 10.10 0.32
CA PHE A 298 -8.81 9.60 1.69
C PHE A 298 -10.19 9.48 2.35
N GLU A 299 -11.07 10.46 2.17
CA GLU A 299 -12.46 10.34 2.63
C GLU A 299 -13.17 9.15 1.97
N CYS A 300 -12.91 8.88 0.69
CA CYS A 300 -13.43 7.69 0.02
C CYS A 300 -12.91 6.40 0.69
N PHE A 301 -11.62 6.31 1.05
CA PHE A 301 -11.07 5.18 1.80
C PHE A 301 -11.79 4.97 3.14
N LEU A 302 -12.00 6.03 3.92
CA LEU A 302 -12.70 5.96 5.20
C LEU A 302 -14.17 5.53 5.04
N LYS A 303 -14.85 5.98 3.98
CA LYS A 303 -16.21 5.54 3.65
C LYS A 303 -16.26 4.05 3.29
N VAL A 304 -15.26 3.57 2.52
CA VAL A 304 -15.12 2.14 2.21
C VAL A 304 -14.94 1.34 3.51
N CYS A 305 -14.05 1.78 4.42
CA CYS A 305 -13.88 1.13 5.72
C CYS A 305 -15.21 1.04 6.49
N ARG A 306 -15.98 2.14 6.54
CA ARG A 306 -17.27 2.16 7.21
C ARG A 306 -18.30 1.21 6.60
N GLU A 307 -18.42 1.16 5.26
CA GLU A 307 -19.33 0.23 4.58
C GLU A 307 -18.88 -1.24 4.73
N ALA A 308 -17.58 -1.46 4.84
CA ALA A 308 -16.96 -2.76 5.09
C ALA A 308 -16.95 -3.16 6.59
N GLU A 309 -17.51 -2.34 7.48
CA GLU A 309 -17.49 -2.57 8.94
C GLU A 309 -16.06 -2.74 9.49
N ILE A 310 -15.11 -2.01 8.93
CA ILE A 310 -13.71 -1.97 9.36
C ILE A 310 -13.48 -0.68 10.12
N THR A 311 -12.96 -0.77 11.35
CA THR A 311 -12.42 0.39 12.08
C THR A 311 -10.91 0.48 11.78
N PRO A 312 -10.45 1.34 10.86
CA PRO A 312 -9.04 1.38 10.49
C PRO A 312 -8.21 2.11 11.56
N LEU A 313 -6.94 1.70 11.69
CA LEU A 313 -5.91 2.53 12.33
C LEU A 313 -5.26 3.42 11.27
N ILE A 314 -5.38 4.72 11.44
CA ILE A 314 -4.70 5.72 10.59
C ILE A 314 -3.44 6.19 11.30
N VAL A 315 -2.30 5.88 10.72
CA VAL A 315 -1.00 6.39 11.17
C VAL A 315 -0.75 7.71 10.45
N ILE A 316 -0.71 8.80 11.20
CA ILE A 316 -0.43 10.15 10.68
C ILE A 316 1.07 10.38 10.84
N ALA A 317 1.82 10.17 9.76
CA ALA A 317 3.26 10.37 9.78
C ALA A 317 3.61 11.87 9.80
N PRO A 318 4.67 12.29 10.54
CA PRO A 318 5.15 13.66 10.50
C PRO A 318 5.95 13.94 9.23
N VAL A 319 6.28 15.19 9.00
CA VAL A 319 7.38 15.58 8.13
C VAL A 319 8.69 15.65 8.95
N ASN A 320 9.83 15.75 8.27
CA ASN A 320 11.07 16.17 8.93
C ASN A 320 11.04 17.69 9.13
N GLY A 321 10.69 18.17 10.32
CA GLY A 321 10.52 19.59 10.64
C GLY A 321 11.75 20.43 10.33
N TYR A 322 12.95 19.93 10.65
CA TYR A 322 14.22 20.62 10.37
C TYR A 322 14.41 20.90 8.86
N TRP A 323 14.08 19.92 8.02
CA TRP A 323 14.15 20.07 6.57
C TRP A 323 13.05 20.98 6.03
N TYR A 324 11.80 20.83 6.54
CA TYR A 324 10.68 21.64 6.09
C TYR A 324 10.84 23.12 6.47
N ASP A 325 11.43 23.42 7.63
CA ASP A 325 11.79 24.79 8.00
C ASP A 325 12.91 25.34 7.11
N PHE A 326 13.92 24.54 6.78
CA PHE A 326 15.01 24.94 5.88
C PHE A 326 14.51 25.31 4.48
N ILE A 327 13.60 24.53 3.93
CA ILE A 327 12.98 24.86 2.62
C ILE A 327 11.90 25.95 2.74
N GLY A 328 11.62 26.47 3.94
CA GLY A 328 10.62 27.51 4.15
C GLY A 328 9.16 27.05 4.04
N PHE A 329 8.89 25.74 4.18
CA PHE A 329 7.51 25.25 4.15
C PHE A 329 6.76 25.68 5.42
N PRO A 330 5.67 26.47 5.33
CA PRO A 330 5.03 27.08 6.49
C PRO A 330 4.52 26.06 7.51
N ALA A 331 4.77 26.31 8.81
CA ALA A 331 4.31 25.44 9.89
C ALA A 331 2.79 25.38 10.01
N ASP A 332 2.10 26.51 9.79
CA ASP A 332 0.64 26.61 9.74
C ASP A 332 0.05 25.77 8.60
N ALA A 333 0.69 25.77 7.43
CA ALA A 333 0.25 24.94 6.31
C ALA A 333 0.44 23.43 6.57
N ARG A 334 1.39 23.04 7.42
CA ARG A 334 1.54 21.65 7.91
C ARG A 334 0.42 21.34 8.90
N GLU A 335 0.15 22.22 9.86
CA GLU A 335 -0.92 22.03 10.84
C GLU A 335 -2.32 22.00 10.20
N ASP A 336 -2.57 22.80 9.17
CA ASP A 336 -3.80 22.74 8.38
C ASP A 336 -4.03 21.34 7.79
N TYR A 337 -2.97 20.70 7.28
CA TYR A 337 -3.04 19.32 6.79
C TYR A 337 -3.38 18.34 7.92
N TYR A 338 -2.63 18.38 9.04
CA TYR A 338 -2.86 17.47 10.15
C TYR A 338 -4.28 17.62 10.72
N SER A 339 -4.74 18.85 10.87
CA SER A 339 -6.09 19.15 11.37
C SER A 339 -7.18 18.60 10.47
N GLN A 340 -7.04 18.70 9.14
CA GLN A 340 -8.00 18.15 8.19
C GLN A 340 -8.02 16.62 8.22
N VAL A 341 -6.84 15.97 8.34
CA VAL A 341 -6.76 14.50 8.47
C VAL A 341 -7.42 14.03 9.76
N ARG A 342 -7.12 14.68 10.91
CA ARG A 342 -7.76 14.37 12.21
C ARG A 342 -9.27 14.51 12.14
N ALA A 343 -9.76 15.60 11.56
CA ALA A 343 -11.20 15.85 11.40
C ALA A 343 -11.89 14.77 10.55
N LEU A 344 -11.25 14.28 9.50
CA LEU A 344 -11.77 13.16 8.71
C LEU A 344 -11.76 11.85 9.51
N CYS A 345 -10.69 11.55 10.24
CA CYS A 345 -10.63 10.37 11.09
C CYS A 345 -11.75 10.38 12.15
N GLU A 346 -11.92 11.50 12.87
CA GLU A 346 -12.99 11.68 13.86
C GLU A 346 -14.38 11.52 13.22
N LYS A 347 -14.64 12.15 12.08
CA LYS A 347 -15.90 12.08 11.34
C LYS A 347 -16.31 10.65 11.00
N TYR A 348 -15.35 9.79 10.70
CA TYR A 348 -15.59 8.40 10.29
C TYR A 348 -15.31 7.37 11.38
N GLY A 349 -14.92 7.80 12.60
CA GLY A 349 -14.66 6.92 13.73
C GLY A 349 -13.42 6.02 13.53
N ALA A 350 -12.42 6.49 12.78
CA ALA A 350 -11.16 5.79 12.63
C ALA A 350 -10.29 5.95 13.89
N GLU A 351 -9.56 4.90 14.27
CA GLU A 351 -8.51 5.02 15.26
C GLU A 351 -7.31 5.76 14.69
N THR A 352 -6.58 6.51 15.52
CA THR A 352 -5.43 7.29 15.05
C THR A 352 -4.18 7.04 15.90
N ALA A 353 -3.06 6.85 15.23
CA ALA A 353 -1.72 6.99 15.78
C ALA A 353 -1.11 8.26 15.19
N ASP A 354 -1.29 9.38 15.88
CA ASP A 354 -0.89 10.70 15.41
C ASP A 354 0.53 11.03 15.90
N PHE A 355 1.46 11.13 14.95
CA PHE A 355 2.85 11.49 15.20
C PHE A 355 3.20 12.89 14.69
N SER A 356 2.21 13.73 14.41
CA SER A 356 2.44 15.10 13.92
C SER A 356 3.27 15.96 14.87
N ASP A 357 3.27 15.66 16.18
CA ASP A 357 4.10 16.30 17.19
C ASP A 357 5.57 15.86 17.15
N ARG A 358 5.94 14.89 16.32
CA ARG A 358 7.28 14.31 16.20
C ARG A 358 8.12 14.93 15.07
N GLU A 359 7.69 16.02 14.46
CA GLU A 359 8.41 16.69 13.37
C GLU A 359 9.88 17.02 13.68
N TYR A 360 10.17 17.32 14.94
CA TYR A 360 11.52 17.67 15.42
C TYR A 360 12.15 16.58 16.30
N GLU A 361 11.59 15.38 16.29
CA GLU A 361 12.20 14.28 17.03
C GLU A 361 13.37 13.68 16.22
N GLU A 362 14.59 13.78 16.78
CA GLU A 362 15.80 13.24 16.17
C GLU A 362 15.65 11.75 15.88
N PHE A 363 16.01 11.34 14.65
CA PHE A 363 15.98 9.96 14.17
C PHE A 363 14.57 9.34 14.06
N PHE A 364 13.51 10.15 14.17
CA PHE A 364 12.15 9.69 13.86
C PHE A 364 11.98 9.46 12.36
N MET A 365 12.55 10.36 11.56
CA MET A 365 12.57 10.23 10.09
C MET A 365 13.94 9.72 9.60
N GLU A 366 13.93 8.84 8.57
CA GLU A 366 15.16 8.39 7.90
C GLU A 366 15.72 9.44 6.95
N ASP A 367 14.82 10.13 6.30
CA ASP A 367 15.09 11.18 5.33
C ASP A 367 14.08 12.32 5.47
N THR A 368 13.82 13.07 4.42
CA THR A 368 12.92 14.22 4.47
C THR A 368 11.44 13.87 4.52
N VAL A 369 11.05 12.62 4.24
CA VAL A 369 9.64 12.19 4.11
C VAL A 369 9.34 10.76 4.57
N HIS A 370 10.35 9.93 4.81
CA HIS A 370 10.15 8.53 5.20
C HIS A 370 10.45 8.29 6.67
N ILE A 371 9.62 7.46 7.29
CA ILE A 371 9.76 7.02 8.68
C ILE A 371 11.09 6.31 8.88
N GLY A 372 11.81 6.69 9.93
CA GLY A 372 13.14 6.19 10.28
C GLY A 372 13.13 5.22 11.47
N TRP A 373 14.24 5.14 12.13
CA TRP A 373 14.51 4.19 13.20
C TRP A 373 13.51 4.25 14.36
N LYS A 374 13.43 5.37 15.09
CA LYS A 374 12.49 5.55 16.21
C LYS A 374 11.06 5.58 15.74
N GLY A 375 10.81 6.22 14.59
CA GLY A 375 9.48 6.31 14.03
C GLY A 375 8.89 4.94 13.73
N TRP A 376 9.68 4.01 13.18
CA TRP A 376 9.19 2.64 12.96
C TRP A 376 8.87 1.90 14.25
N VAL A 377 9.64 2.10 15.33
CA VAL A 377 9.32 1.51 16.63
C VAL A 377 7.98 2.00 17.14
N ASP A 378 7.73 3.32 17.07
CA ASP A 378 6.49 3.92 17.54
C ASP A 378 5.28 3.51 16.69
N VAL A 379 5.45 3.46 15.37
CA VAL A 379 4.41 2.95 14.45
C VAL A 379 4.11 1.47 14.73
N CYS A 380 5.15 0.64 14.92
CA CYS A 380 4.95 -0.77 15.24
C CYS A 380 4.27 -0.97 16.60
N GLU A 381 4.59 -0.15 17.62
CA GLU A 381 3.91 -0.18 18.91
C GLU A 381 2.41 0.12 18.75
N ALA A 382 2.06 1.17 18.00
CA ALA A 382 0.67 1.50 17.71
C ALA A 382 -0.05 0.37 16.94
N MET A 383 0.59 -0.21 15.94
CA MET A 383 0.05 -1.35 15.20
C MET A 383 -0.16 -2.58 16.09
N TYR A 384 0.78 -2.86 17.00
CA TYR A 384 0.69 -3.99 17.93
C TYR A 384 -0.50 -3.83 18.89
N ARG A 385 -0.61 -2.66 19.53
CA ARG A 385 -1.74 -2.35 20.44
C ARG A 385 -3.08 -2.45 19.71
N TYR A 386 -3.19 -1.81 18.56
CA TYR A 386 -4.37 -1.89 17.72
C TYR A 386 -4.74 -3.35 17.37
N ALA A 387 -3.76 -4.17 16.98
CA ALA A 387 -4.01 -5.59 16.66
C ALA A 387 -4.51 -6.37 17.88
N LYS A 388 -4.00 -6.08 19.09
CA LYS A 388 -4.42 -6.70 20.36
C LYS A 388 -5.73 -6.12 20.91
N GLY A 389 -6.21 -4.98 20.43
CA GLY A 389 -7.43 -4.30 20.90
C GLY A 389 -7.21 -3.53 22.20
N GLU A 390 -5.99 -2.95 22.36
CA GLU A 390 -5.54 -2.18 23.52
C GLU A 390 -5.57 -0.67 23.26
#